data_ec5bf8e0f7abdb7832cb1c780ad152fa
#
_entry.id   ec5bf8e0f7abdb7832cb1c780ad152fa
#
_cell.length_a   1.000
_cell.length_b   1.000
_cell.length_c   1.000
_cell.angle_alpha   90.00
_cell.angle_beta   90.00
_cell.angle_gamma   90.00
#
_symmetry.space_group_name_H-M   'P 1'
#
loop_
_entity.id
_entity.type
_entity.pdbx_description
1 polymer ?
#
loop_
_entity_poly.entity_id
_entity_poly.type
_entity_poly.pdbx_seq_one_letter_code
_entity_poly.pdbx_strand_id
1 'polypeptide(L)'
;MRQAVLNLEASQIREVANAGLGRTDVLPFWFGESDEVTPEGVRAAGIASLQGGETFYSHNLGLPELREAVAAYTRRLHGALDV
;
A
#
# COMPACT_ATOMS: atom_id res chain seq x y z
N MET A 1 -14.64 -23.90 13.93
CA MET A 1 -14.14 -23.10 12.79
C MET A 1 -14.86 -23.59 11.53
N ARG A 2 -15.21 -22.69 10.58
CA ARG A 2 -15.91 -23.11 9.35
C ARG A 2 -14.97 -23.94 8.47
N GLN A 3 -15.44 -25.03 7.87
CA GLN A 3 -14.66 -25.89 6.99
C GLN A 3 -14.00 -25.13 5.83
N ALA A 4 -14.71 -24.14 5.28
CA ALA A 4 -14.17 -23.27 4.23
C ALA A 4 -12.87 -22.53 4.65
N VAL A 5 -12.73 -22.17 5.94
CA VAL A 5 -11.52 -21.51 6.45
C VAL A 5 -10.38 -22.51 6.61
N LEU A 6 -10.70 -23.75 7.00
CA LEU A 6 -9.70 -24.81 7.13
C LEU A 6 -9.14 -25.26 5.78
N ASN A 7 -9.93 -25.10 4.72
CA ASN A 7 -9.56 -25.48 3.36
C ASN A 7 -8.87 -24.35 2.57
N LEU A 8 -8.61 -23.18 3.19
CA LEU A 8 -7.86 -22.10 2.54
C LEU A 8 -6.42 -22.56 2.31
N GLU A 9 -6.02 -22.53 1.04
CA GLU A 9 -4.63 -22.79 0.66
C GLU A 9 -3.72 -21.61 1.06
N ALA A 10 -2.48 -21.91 1.41
CA ALA A 10 -1.48 -20.88 1.67
C ALA A 10 -1.13 -20.13 0.38
N SER A 11 -0.77 -18.85 0.53
CA SER A 11 -0.34 -18.04 -0.61
C SER A 11 0.96 -18.57 -1.21
N GLN A 12 0.93 -18.98 -2.47
CA GLN A 12 2.12 -19.45 -3.20
C GLN A 12 3.19 -18.35 -3.35
N ILE A 13 2.77 -17.09 -3.50
CA ILE A 13 3.69 -15.94 -3.52
C ILE A 13 4.44 -15.84 -2.18
N ARG A 14 3.73 -16.05 -1.08
CA ARG A 14 4.34 -16.03 0.26
C ARG A 14 5.33 -17.17 0.45
N GLU A 15 5.06 -18.33 -0.09
CA GLU A 15 5.96 -19.49 -0.03
C GLU A 15 7.28 -19.17 -0.76
N VAL A 16 7.20 -18.63 -1.98
CA VAL A 16 8.39 -18.21 -2.75
C VAL A 16 9.17 -17.14 -2.02
N ALA A 17 8.50 -16.10 -1.50
CA ALA A 17 9.15 -15.03 -0.75
C ALA A 17 9.86 -15.54 0.50
N ASN A 18 9.22 -16.44 1.26
CA ASN A 18 9.81 -17.03 2.46
C ASN A 18 11.06 -17.89 2.14
N ALA A 19 11.07 -18.59 1.01
CA ALA A 19 12.22 -19.36 0.57
C ALA A 19 13.44 -18.50 0.23
N GLY A 20 13.20 -17.24 -0.18
CA GLY A 20 14.27 -16.27 -0.48
C GLY A 20 14.64 -15.34 0.68
N LEU A 21 13.90 -15.37 1.78
CA LEU A 21 14.10 -14.46 2.90
C LEU A 21 15.50 -14.62 3.52
N GLY A 22 16.22 -13.50 3.64
CA GLY A 22 17.58 -13.47 4.18
C GLY A 22 18.68 -13.92 3.20
N ARG A 23 18.35 -14.31 1.99
CA ARG A 23 19.32 -14.61 0.94
C ARG A 23 19.77 -13.32 0.24
N THR A 24 21.09 -13.18 0.09
CA THR A 24 21.73 -12.03 -0.60
C THR A 24 22.15 -12.35 -2.03
N ASP A 25 22.01 -13.60 -2.44
CA ASP A 25 22.41 -14.12 -3.76
C ASP A 25 21.24 -14.23 -4.74
N VAL A 26 20.06 -13.73 -4.36
CA VAL A 26 18.85 -13.73 -5.19
C VAL A 26 18.27 -12.33 -5.35
N LEU A 27 17.68 -12.06 -6.52
CA LEU A 27 16.93 -10.85 -6.77
C LEU A 27 15.48 -11.03 -6.34
N PRO A 28 14.93 -10.17 -5.46
CA PRO A 28 13.61 -10.37 -4.83
C PRO A 28 12.45 -9.89 -5.71
N PHE A 29 12.13 -10.62 -6.78
CA PHE A 29 11.02 -10.30 -7.68
C PHE A 29 9.66 -10.92 -7.29
N TRP A 30 9.51 -11.38 -6.05
CA TRP A 30 8.28 -12.05 -5.57
C TRP A 30 7.14 -11.11 -5.18
N PHE A 31 7.41 -9.83 -4.91
CA PHE A 31 6.39 -8.83 -4.62
C PHE A 31 6.44 -7.70 -5.65
N GLY A 32 5.27 -7.08 -5.90
CA GLY A 32 5.16 -5.89 -6.72
C GLY A 32 5.52 -4.62 -5.96
N GLU A 33 6.72 -4.55 -5.40
CA GLU A 33 7.23 -3.40 -4.68
C GLU A 33 8.50 -2.86 -5.33
N SER A 34 8.74 -1.55 -5.19
CA SER A 34 9.98 -0.92 -5.61
C SER A 34 11.11 -1.24 -4.63
N ASP A 35 12.34 -1.33 -5.12
CA ASP A 35 13.55 -1.35 -4.31
C ASP A 35 13.97 0.06 -3.84
N GLU A 36 13.31 1.09 -4.34
CA GLU A 36 13.52 2.46 -3.90
C GLU A 36 12.77 2.76 -2.61
N VAL A 37 13.43 3.47 -1.70
CA VAL A 37 12.81 3.96 -0.48
C VAL A 37 11.75 5.00 -0.84
N THR A 38 10.59 4.94 -0.18
CA THR A 38 9.52 5.93 -0.35
C THR A 38 10.08 7.36 -0.27
N PRO A 39 9.73 8.25 -1.22
CA PRO A 39 10.24 9.62 -1.27
C PRO A 39 10.13 10.36 0.08
N GLU A 40 11.13 11.17 0.38
CA GLU A 40 11.24 11.86 1.67
C GLU A 40 10.00 12.71 2.00
N GLY A 41 9.46 13.44 1.02
CA GLY A 41 8.24 14.25 1.21
C GLY A 41 7.03 13.42 1.66
N VAL A 42 6.85 12.21 1.12
CA VAL A 42 5.78 11.30 1.50
C VAL A 42 5.98 10.78 2.93
N ARG A 43 7.20 10.39 3.27
CA ARG A 43 7.57 9.93 4.62
C ARG A 43 7.37 11.04 5.65
N ALA A 44 7.84 12.25 5.34
CA ALA A 44 7.71 13.41 6.22
C ALA A 44 6.25 13.76 6.49
N ALA A 45 5.38 13.71 5.47
CA ALA A 45 3.94 13.91 5.64
C ALA A 45 3.31 12.88 6.56
N GLY A 46 3.66 11.59 6.40
CA GLY A 46 3.18 10.53 7.28
C GLY A 46 3.64 10.71 8.74
N ILE A 47 4.89 11.11 8.95
CA ILE A 47 5.42 11.42 10.29
C ILE A 47 4.68 12.61 10.92
N ALA A 48 4.48 13.68 10.15
CA ALA A 48 3.76 14.87 10.62
C ALA A 48 2.30 14.55 11.00
N SER A 49 1.61 13.72 10.22
CA SER A 49 0.25 13.25 10.55
C SER A 49 0.21 12.51 11.89
N LEU A 50 1.13 11.57 12.10
CA LEU A 50 1.23 10.86 13.39
C LEU A 50 1.56 11.79 14.54
N GLN A 51 2.50 12.70 14.38
CA GLN A 51 2.86 13.71 15.40
C GLN A 51 1.71 14.66 15.68
N GLY A 52 0.89 14.98 14.67
CA GLY A 52 -0.34 15.77 14.80
C GLY A 52 -1.49 15.06 15.49
N GLY A 53 -1.34 13.76 15.79
CA GLY A 53 -2.38 12.97 16.47
C GLY A 53 -3.50 12.49 15.55
N GLU A 54 -3.29 12.46 14.25
CA GLU A 54 -4.26 11.96 13.26
C GLU A 54 -4.32 10.42 13.29
N THR A 55 -4.76 9.85 14.41
CA THR A 55 -4.71 8.42 14.70
C THR A 55 -6.10 7.80 14.93
N PHE A 56 -7.14 8.41 14.41
CA PHE A 56 -8.53 7.98 14.56
C PHE A 56 -9.06 7.33 13.29
N TYR A 57 -10.17 6.61 13.40
CA TYR A 57 -10.87 6.05 12.25
C TYR A 57 -11.35 7.16 11.29
N SER A 58 -11.12 6.95 10.01
CA SER A 58 -11.71 7.78 8.97
C SER A 58 -13.12 7.30 8.61
N HIS A 59 -13.83 8.10 7.79
CA HIS A 59 -15.06 7.66 7.14
C HIS A 59 -14.81 6.44 6.24
N ASN A 60 -15.84 5.59 6.02
CA ASN A 60 -15.73 4.38 5.17
C ASN A 60 -15.25 4.68 3.74
N LEU A 61 -15.53 5.88 3.22
CA LEU A 61 -15.04 6.34 1.91
C LEU A 61 -13.65 6.97 1.95
N GLY A 62 -12.99 6.97 3.11
CA GLY A 62 -11.73 7.65 3.36
C GLY A 62 -11.89 9.17 3.61
N LEU A 63 -10.76 9.83 3.80
CA LEU A 63 -10.73 11.28 4.04
C LEU A 63 -11.13 12.04 2.76
N PRO A 64 -12.02 13.07 2.88
CA PRO A 64 -12.41 13.91 1.74
C PRO A 64 -11.20 14.52 1.02
N GLU A 65 -10.22 15.01 1.78
CA GLU A 65 -8.99 15.63 1.27
C GLU A 65 -8.18 14.65 0.40
N LEU A 66 -8.11 13.38 0.80
CA LEU A 66 -7.44 12.35 0.00
C LEU A 66 -8.18 12.10 -1.31
N ARG A 67 -9.51 12.00 -1.27
CA ARG A 67 -10.33 11.78 -2.47
C ARG A 67 -10.19 12.93 -3.46
N GLU A 68 -10.22 14.17 -2.97
CA GLU A 68 -10.00 15.37 -3.80
C GLU A 68 -8.60 15.39 -4.39
N ALA A 69 -7.57 15.06 -3.62
CA ALA A 69 -6.20 14.97 -4.09
C ALA A 69 -6.02 13.91 -5.18
N VAL A 70 -6.62 12.72 -5.00
CA VAL A 70 -6.61 11.65 -6.02
C VAL A 70 -7.33 12.10 -7.29
N ALA A 71 -8.51 12.68 -7.17
CA ALA A 71 -9.27 13.18 -8.33
C ALA A 71 -8.50 14.29 -9.08
N ALA A 72 -7.90 15.22 -8.36
CA ALA A 72 -7.09 16.29 -8.96
C ALA A 72 -5.84 15.73 -9.66
N TYR A 73 -5.17 14.76 -9.05
CA TYR A 73 -4.02 14.09 -9.63
C TYR A 73 -4.38 13.35 -10.91
N THR A 74 -5.48 12.57 -10.88
CA THR A 74 -5.97 11.82 -12.03
C THR A 74 -6.35 12.73 -13.19
N ARG A 75 -7.08 13.83 -12.92
CA ARG A 75 -7.41 14.83 -13.95
C ARG A 75 -6.17 15.48 -14.58
N ARG A 76 -5.14 15.73 -13.77
CA ARG A 76 -3.88 16.31 -14.27
C ARG A 76 -3.15 15.36 -15.23
N LEU A 77 -3.17 14.05 -14.96
CA LEU A 77 -2.48 13.07 -15.79
C LEU A 77 -3.26 12.68 -17.05
N HIS A 78 -4.57 12.59 -16.97
CA HIS A 78 -5.42 11.99 -17.98
C HIS A 78 -6.42 12.96 -18.63
N GLY A 79 -6.40 14.24 -18.24
CA GLY A 79 -7.37 15.23 -18.69
C GLY A 79 -8.69 15.18 -17.91
N ALA A 80 -9.73 15.80 -18.47
CA ALA A 80 -11.05 15.84 -17.84
C ALA A 80 -11.72 14.47 -17.87
N LEU A 81 -11.46 13.68 -16.85
CA LEU A 81 -12.25 12.48 -16.53
C LEU A 81 -13.36 12.91 -15.57
N ASP A 82 -14.56 12.38 -15.80
CA ASP A 82 -15.71 12.58 -14.93
C ASP A 82 -15.57 11.62 -13.72
N VAL A 83 -14.77 12.06 -12.72
CA VAL A 83 -14.44 11.31 -11.51
C VAL A 83 -14.73 12.12 -10.26
#